data_faa172481b0e34b9ebffcc66b7085adb
#
_entry.id   faa172481b0e34b9ebffcc66b7085adb
#
_cell.length_a   1.000
_cell.length_b   1.000
_cell.length_c   1.000
_cell.angle_alpha   90.00
_cell.angle_beta   90.00
_cell.angle_gamma   90.00
#
_symmetry.space_group_name_H-M   'P 1'
#
loop_
_entity.id
_entity.type
_entity.pdbx_description
1 polymer ?
#
loop_
_entity_poly.entity_id
_entity_poly.type
_entity_poly.pdbx_seq_one_letter_code
_entity_poly.pdbx_strand_id
1 'polypeptide(L)'
;MPQSTPPLTNTDWGQNYEVGDIVEVNCDYERKGERRHGWIRGIVVQSDPKMIAVQFRANVYLTDGWMVPDHILWYPITSPSVRPNTKK
;
A
#
# COMPACT_ATOMS: atom_id res chain seq x y z
N MET A 1 7.44 -27.07 14.99
CA MET A 1 7.42 -26.69 14.47
C MET A 1 7.22 -26.33 14.19
N PRO A 2 7.31 -25.99 14.24
CA PRO A 2 7.02 -25.35 13.75
C PRO A 2 7.03 -24.85 13.37
N GLN A 3 7.08 -24.57 13.59
CA GLN A 3 7.17 -23.93 13.02
C GLN A 3 7.19 -23.50 12.58
N SER A 4 7.12 -23.53 12.82
CA SER A 4 7.16 -22.82 12.20
C SER A 4 7.37 -22.27 11.92
N THR A 5 7.41 -22.16 12.21
CA THR A 5 7.59 -21.39 11.70
C THR A 5 7.80 -20.82 11.37
N PRO A 6 7.84 -20.64 11.57
CA PRO A 6 7.97 -19.75 11.11
C PRO A 6 8.18 -19.22 10.99
N PRO A 7 8.32 -19.07 10.96
CA PRO A 7 8.46 -18.17 10.56
C PRO A 7 8.73 -17.60 10.44
N LEU A 8 8.76 -17.54 10.60
CA LEU A 8 8.97 -16.84 10.19
C LEU A 8 8.94 -16.20 9.87
N THR A 9 8.83 -16.02 10.09
CA THR A 9 8.77 -15.28 9.66
C THR A 9 8.75 -14.64 9.37
N ASN A 10 8.48 -14.41 9.54
CA ASN A 10 8.40 -13.60 9.11
C ASN A 10 8.57 -12.90 8.85
N THR A 11 8.49 -12.49 8.77
CA THR A 11 8.59 -11.73 8.53
C THR A 11 8.55 -10.86 8.11
N ASP A 12 8.85 -10.38 8.08
CA ASP A 12 8.83 -9.29 7.50
C ASP A 12 8.07 -9.29 6.34
N TRP A 13 8.25 -9.86 5.41
CA TRP A 13 7.30 -10.06 4.44
C TRP A 13 6.08 -10.46 5.15
N GLY A 14 4.96 -10.47 4.58
CA GLY A 14 3.77 -10.71 5.34
C GLY A 14 3.52 -9.62 6.35
N GLN A 15 3.69 -8.38 5.93
CA GLN A 15 3.38 -7.26 6.80
C GLN A 15 1.93 -7.33 7.23
N ASN A 16 1.69 -7.10 8.49
CA ASN A 16 0.34 -6.98 9.00
C ASN A 16 -0.01 -5.52 9.06
N TYR A 17 -0.90 -5.11 8.16
CA TYR A 17 -1.36 -3.73 8.12
C TYR A 17 -2.70 -3.63 8.81
N GLU A 18 -2.91 -2.53 9.51
CA GLU A 18 -4.16 -2.28 10.21
C GLU A 18 -4.79 -1.01 9.67
N VAL A 19 -6.11 -0.94 9.74
CA VAL A 19 -6.81 0.28 9.38
C VAL A 19 -6.27 1.43 10.23
N GLY A 20 -5.93 2.52 9.55
CA GLY A 20 -5.33 3.67 10.20
C GLY A 20 -3.82 3.76 10.03
N ASP A 21 -3.17 2.68 9.60
CA ASP A 21 -1.73 2.72 9.37
C ASP A 21 -1.40 3.62 8.21
N ILE A 22 -0.30 4.36 8.36
CA ILE A 22 0.24 5.17 7.27
C ILE A 22 1.26 4.31 6.53
N VAL A 23 1.09 4.26 5.21
CA VAL A 23 1.97 3.46 4.35
C VAL A 23 2.44 4.33 3.20
N GLU A 24 3.45 3.84 2.48
CA GLU A 24 3.88 4.43 1.23
C GLU A 24 3.63 3.44 0.11
N VAL A 25 3.16 3.94 -1.01
CA VAL A 25 2.80 3.12 -2.16
C VAL A 25 3.52 3.67 -3.38
N ASN A 26 4.12 2.78 -4.15
CA ASN A 26 4.80 3.14 -5.40
C ASN A 26 3.78 3.04 -6.52
N CYS A 27 3.30 4.18 -6.98
CA CYS A 27 2.27 4.21 -8.01
C CYS A 27 2.33 5.53 -8.77
N ASP A 28 1.50 5.63 -9.81
CA ASP A 28 1.33 6.87 -10.54
C ASP A 28 0.34 7.76 -9.80
N TYR A 29 0.68 9.01 -9.66
CA TYR A 29 -0.18 9.97 -8.96
C TYR A 29 -0.01 11.35 -9.60
N GLU A 30 -0.90 12.25 -9.25
CA GLU A 30 -0.87 13.62 -9.75
C GLU A 30 -0.42 14.56 -8.63
N ARG A 31 0.51 15.44 -8.97
CA ARG A 31 0.93 16.50 -8.05
C ARG A 31 1.07 17.79 -8.83
N LYS A 32 0.34 18.81 -8.38
CA LYS A 32 0.39 20.13 -9.01
C LYS A 32 0.09 20.06 -10.51
N GLY A 33 -0.89 19.24 -10.87
CA GLY A 33 -1.30 19.11 -12.25
C GLY A 33 -0.41 18.22 -13.11
N GLU A 34 0.62 17.61 -12.53
CA GLU A 34 1.53 16.77 -13.28
C GLU A 34 1.43 15.32 -12.81
N ARG A 35 1.45 14.42 -13.76
CA ARG A 35 1.47 12.99 -13.45
C ARG A 35 2.89 12.57 -13.12
N ARG A 36 3.02 11.90 -11.97
CA ARG A 36 4.33 11.45 -11.50
C ARG A 36 4.24 9.99 -11.11
N HIS A 37 5.39 9.36 -11.01
CA HIS A 37 5.50 7.98 -10.56
C HIS A 37 6.47 7.94 -9.39
N GLY A 38 6.05 7.33 -8.30
CA GLY A 38 6.95 7.19 -7.15
C GLY A 38 6.17 6.80 -5.90
N TRP A 39 6.84 6.94 -4.78
CA TRP A 39 6.27 6.57 -3.48
C TRP A 39 5.48 7.73 -2.92
N ILE A 40 4.22 7.48 -2.62
CA ILE A 40 3.39 8.48 -1.97
C ILE A 40 2.75 7.88 -0.73
N ARG A 41 2.41 8.75 0.19
CA ARG A 41 1.82 8.36 1.45
C ARG A 41 0.32 8.13 1.30
N GLY A 42 -0.16 7.07 1.93
CA GLY A 42 -1.58 6.80 2.02
C GLY A 42 -1.93 6.23 3.37
N ILE A 43 -3.21 6.05 3.59
CA ILE A 43 -3.69 5.48 4.84
C ILE A 43 -4.48 4.22 4.53
N VAL A 44 -4.27 3.19 5.34
CA VAL A 44 -4.98 1.93 5.18
C VAL A 44 -6.41 2.13 5.68
N VAL A 45 -7.39 1.90 4.82
CA VAL A 45 -8.80 2.07 5.16
C VAL A 45 -9.54 0.75 5.25
N GLN A 46 -8.98 -0.32 4.70
CA GLN A 46 -9.50 -1.67 4.87
C GLN A 46 -8.32 -2.63 4.89
N SER A 47 -8.47 -3.70 5.67
CA SER A 47 -7.43 -4.71 5.78
C SER A 47 -8.07 -6.05 6.01
N ASP A 48 -7.66 -7.04 5.22
CA ASP A 48 -8.03 -8.42 5.47
C ASP A 48 -6.76 -9.27 5.33
N PRO A 49 -6.85 -10.58 5.53
CA PRO A 49 -5.64 -11.41 5.55
C PRO A 49 -4.85 -11.39 4.25
N LYS A 50 -5.43 -10.99 3.13
CA LYS A 50 -4.77 -11.06 1.84
C LYS A 50 -4.58 -9.71 1.18
N MET A 51 -5.45 -8.74 1.45
CA MET A 51 -5.47 -7.48 0.71
C MET A 51 -5.61 -6.33 1.66
N ILE A 52 -5.10 -5.19 1.23
CA ILE A 52 -5.37 -3.92 1.91
C ILE A 52 -5.86 -2.91 0.90
N ALA A 53 -6.69 -2.00 1.37
CA ALA A 53 -7.12 -0.84 0.61
C ALA A 53 -6.46 0.39 1.19
N VAL A 54 -5.83 1.17 0.34
CA VAL A 54 -5.10 2.37 0.75
C VAL A 54 -5.74 3.58 0.08
N GLN A 55 -6.06 4.57 0.88
CA GLN A 55 -6.64 5.81 0.39
C GLN A 55 -5.60 6.91 0.36
N PHE A 56 -5.63 7.70 -0.71
CA PHE A 56 -4.67 8.77 -0.94
C PHE A 56 -5.39 10.11 -0.99
N ARG A 57 -4.67 11.19 -0.73
CA ARG A 57 -5.21 12.53 -0.92
C ARG A 57 -5.09 12.99 -2.36
N ALA A 58 -4.08 12.51 -3.06
CA ALA A 58 -3.85 12.88 -4.44
C ALA A 58 -4.66 11.99 -5.36
N ASN A 59 -4.85 12.42 -6.60
CA ASN A 59 -5.36 11.54 -7.64
C ASN A 59 -4.32 10.47 -7.92
N VAL A 60 -4.75 9.23 -7.99
CA VAL A 60 -3.88 8.10 -8.29
C VAL A 60 -4.42 7.36 -9.50
N TYR A 61 -3.54 6.62 -10.17
CA TYR A 61 -3.85 5.98 -11.44
C TYR A 61 -3.55 4.50 -11.36
N LEU A 62 -4.35 3.72 -12.08
CA LEU A 62 -4.07 2.31 -12.28
C LEU A 62 -2.94 2.16 -13.29
N THR A 63 -2.39 0.94 -13.37
CA THR A 63 -1.28 0.68 -14.30
C THR A 63 -1.69 0.88 -15.75
N ASP A 64 -2.98 0.76 -16.08
CA ASP A 64 -3.47 0.98 -17.43
C ASP A 64 -3.78 2.44 -17.72
N GLY A 65 -3.51 3.32 -16.78
CA GLY A 65 -3.64 4.75 -16.99
C GLY A 65 -4.94 5.38 -16.54
N TRP A 66 -5.89 4.58 -16.04
CA TRP A 66 -7.16 5.12 -15.58
C TRP A 66 -7.03 5.74 -14.20
N MET A 67 -7.59 6.92 -14.04
CA MET A 67 -7.63 7.57 -12.73
C MET A 67 -8.67 6.89 -11.85
N VAL A 68 -8.32 6.73 -10.58
CA VAL A 68 -9.21 6.08 -9.62
C VAL A 68 -10.07 7.16 -8.97
N PRO A 69 -11.39 7.12 -9.16
CA PRO A 69 -12.24 8.23 -8.72
C PRO A 69 -12.37 8.37 -7.20
N ASP A 70 -12.22 7.29 -6.46
CA ASP A 70 -12.38 7.32 -5.01
C ASP A 70 -11.05 7.42 -4.27
N HIS A 71 -9.93 7.54 -5.00
CA HIS A 71 -8.59 7.68 -4.44
C HIS A 71 -8.16 6.46 -3.63
N ILE A 72 -8.72 5.30 -3.91
CA ILE A 72 -8.41 4.07 -3.17
C ILE A 72 -7.83 3.04 -4.12
N LEU A 73 -6.67 2.49 -3.74
CA LEU A 73 -6.06 1.39 -4.47
C LEU A 73 -5.99 0.16 -3.56
N TRP A 74 -6.16 -0.99 -4.17
CA TRP A 74 -6.10 -2.28 -3.48
C TRP A 74 -4.82 -3.01 -3.82
N TYR A 75 -4.17 -3.55 -2.80
CA TYR A 75 -2.92 -4.29 -2.99
C TYR A 75 -2.93 -5.54 -2.14
N PRO A 76 -2.28 -6.62 -2.62
CA PRO A 76 -1.98 -7.75 -1.74
C PRO A 76 -1.08 -7.29 -0.60
N ILE A 77 -1.23 -7.89 0.56
CA ILE A 77 -0.39 -7.50 1.70
C ILE A 77 1.09 -7.81 1.45
N THR A 78 1.39 -8.66 0.47
CA THR A 78 2.76 -9.00 0.12
C THR A 78 3.30 -8.17 -1.03
N SER A 79 2.56 -7.17 -1.49
CA SER A 79 2.97 -6.38 -2.66
C SER A 79 4.24 -5.60 -2.38
N PRO A 80 5.24 -5.68 -3.28
CA PRO A 80 6.44 -4.85 -3.12
C PRO A 80 6.19 -3.36 -3.38
N SER A 81 5.00 -3.02 -3.91
CA SER A 81 4.65 -1.64 -4.14
C SER A 81 4.11 -0.94 -2.90
N VAL A 82 3.99 -1.64 -1.78
CA VAL A 82 3.51 -1.08 -0.53
C VAL A 82 4.57 -1.32 0.53
N ARG A 83 4.85 -0.29 1.31
CA ARG A 83 5.78 -0.44 2.43
C ARG A 83 5.29 0.40 3.60
N PRO A 84 5.62 -0.01 4.83
CA PRO A 84 5.26 0.79 5.99
C PRO A 84 5.94 2.14 5.94
N ASN A 85 5.25 3.16 6.42
CA ASN A 85 5.87 4.46 6.62
C ASN A 85 6.50 4.47 8.01
N THR A 86 7.75 3.99 8.08
CA THR A 86 8.41 3.78 9.35
C THR A 86 9.34 4.92 9.69
N LYS A 87 8.97 6.10 9.34
CA LYS A 87 9.77 7.26 9.61
C LYS A 87 10.11 7.35 11.08
N LYS A 88 11.33 7.54 11.36
CA LYS A 88 11.77 7.66 12.72
C LYS A 88 12.30 9.04 12.99
#